data_874fd6b1b27de346ca02410d2259a74f
#
_entry.id   874fd6b1b27de346ca02410d2259a74f
#
_cell.length_a   1.000
_cell.length_b   1.000
_cell.length_c   1.000
_cell.angle_alpha   90.00
_cell.angle_beta   90.00
_cell.angle_gamma   90.00
#
_symmetry.space_group_name_H-M   'P 1'
#
loop_
_entity.id
_entity.type
_entity.pdbx_description
1 polymer ?
#
loop_
_entity_poly.entity_id
_entity_poly.type
_entity_poly.pdbx_seq_one_letter_code
_entity_poly.pdbx_strand_id
1 'polypeptide(L)'
;MASILDVAEYILEKTGYVSTMKLQKLAFYSNALSLVETHRPLFPETFQAWVNGPVSLELYRRHRGRLIIGSGSIAPNPKIVQPLSAHERSFVDRTLHVLGDYEGDQLSRLSHGEAPWSDARQGCGDSDRCSAVISNEAIEGFYASRRCDNPLFLGGGELNSRVTERLSAKRSITSHVDGLPCVRWPAVCGSQI
;
A
#
# COMPACT_ATOMS: atom_id res chain seq x y z
N MET A 1 17.02 3.41 11.80
CA MET A 1 16.34 3.11 10.53
C MET A 1 15.47 1.90 10.79
N ALA A 2 14.19 2.04 10.53
CA ALA A 2 13.20 0.98 10.71
C ALA A 2 13.47 -0.22 9.76
N SER A 3 12.85 -1.36 10.01
CA SER A 3 12.70 -2.44 9.04
C SER A 3 11.37 -2.33 8.31
N ILE A 4 11.23 -2.98 7.17
CA ILE A 4 9.94 -3.03 6.47
C ILE A 4 8.85 -3.70 7.32
N LEU A 5 9.23 -4.57 8.26
CA LEU A 5 8.29 -5.23 9.18
C LEU A 5 7.75 -4.26 10.21
N ASP A 6 8.58 -3.32 10.70
CA ASP A 6 8.15 -2.26 11.62
C ASP A 6 7.12 -1.35 10.94
N VAL A 7 7.42 -0.96 9.69
CA VAL A 7 6.53 -0.13 8.87
C VAL A 7 5.21 -0.86 8.57
N ALA A 8 5.29 -2.13 8.20
CA ALA A 8 4.12 -2.93 7.87
C ALA A 8 3.21 -3.14 9.10
N GLU A 9 3.79 -3.42 10.27
CA GLU A 9 3.00 -3.56 11.49
C GLU A 9 2.32 -2.23 11.85
N TYR A 10 3.02 -1.09 11.74
CA TYR A 10 2.42 0.21 11.97
C TYR A 10 1.28 0.53 10.99
N ILE A 11 1.42 0.16 9.70
CA ILE A 11 0.32 0.28 8.73
C ILE A 11 -0.88 -0.54 9.21
N LEU A 12 -0.66 -1.79 9.64
CA LEU A 12 -1.74 -2.68 10.11
C LEU A 12 -2.39 -2.19 11.40
N GLU A 13 -1.64 -1.59 12.32
CA GLU A 13 -2.20 -0.94 13.52
C GLU A 13 -3.17 0.20 13.16
N LYS A 14 -2.87 0.95 12.12
CA LYS A 14 -3.69 2.09 11.66
C LYS A 14 -4.89 1.68 10.80
N THR A 15 -4.73 0.65 9.98
CA THR A 15 -5.73 0.27 8.97
C THR A 15 -6.59 -0.92 9.38
N GLY A 16 -6.16 -1.69 10.39
CA GLY A 16 -6.77 -2.96 10.74
C GLY A 16 -6.46 -4.05 9.71
N TYR A 17 -7.49 -4.74 9.22
CA TYR A 17 -7.32 -5.82 8.24
C TYR A 17 -7.26 -5.25 6.82
N VAL A 18 -6.21 -5.62 6.08
CA VAL A 18 -6.03 -5.23 4.66
C VAL A 18 -5.59 -6.43 3.83
N SER A 19 -5.75 -6.31 2.50
CA SER A 19 -5.15 -7.29 1.59
C SER A 19 -3.62 -7.19 1.63
N THR A 20 -2.95 -8.35 1.48
CA THR A 20 -1.48 -8.39 1.45
C THR A 20 -0.92 -7.57 0.29
N MET A 21 -1.66 -7.45 -0.82
CA MET A 21 -1.33 -6.58 -1.95
C MET A 21 -1.34 -5.11 -1.52
N LYS A 22 -2.39 -4.65 -0.85
CA LYS A 22 -2.50 -3.27 -0.35
C LYS A 22 -1.35 -2.94 0.59
N LEU A 23 -1.04 -3.84 1.53
CA LEU A 23 0.06 -3.67 2.48
C LEU A 23 1.41 -3.46 1.77
N GLN A 24 1.74 -4.28 0.76
CA GLN A 24 2.96 -4.15 -0.02
C GLN A 24 3.07 -2.77 -0.71
N LYS A 25 1.97 -2.28 -1.29
CA LYS A 25 1.96 -0.99 -1.99
C LYS A 25 2.04 0.19 -1.03
N LEU A 26 1.36 0.14 0.10
CA LEU A 26 1.46 1.20 1.11
C LEU A 26 2.88 1.29 1.69
N ALA A 27 3.55 0.15 1.94
CA ALA A 27 4.95 0.14 2.35
C ALA A 27 5.88 0.71 1.26
N PHE A 28 5.65 0.35 -0.02
CA PHE A 28 6.40 0.88 -1.16
C PHE A 28 6.29 2.41 -1.25
N TYR A 29 5.07 2.96 -1.21
CA TYR A 29 4.85 4.39 -1.30
C TYR A 29 5.36 5.17 -0.09
N SER A 30 5.32 4.58 1.11
CA SER A 30 5.93 5.18 2.31
C SER A 30 7.45 5.31 2.17
N ASN A 31 8.11 4.29 1.60
CA ASN A 31 9.54 4.34 1.28
C ASN A 31 9.84 5.37 0.20
N ALA A 32 9.04 5.41 -0.86
CA ALA A 32 9.19 6.39 -1.95
C ALA A 32 9.08 7.82 -1.43
N LEU A 33 8.16 8.09 -0.51
CA LEU A 33 8.01 9.42 0.11
C LEU A 33 9.23 9.80 0.94
N SER A 34 9.79 8.87 1.72
CA SER A 34 11.02 9.08 2.49
C SER A 34 12.20 9.40 1.56
N LEU A 35 12.36 8.65 0.45
CA LEU A 35 13.41 8.88 -0.54
C LEU A 35 13.33 10.27 -1.15
N VAL A 36 12.13 10.70 -1.56
CA VAL A 36 11.93 12.04 -2.18
C VAL A 36 12.24 13.17 -1.22
N GLU A 37 11.93 13.03 0.07
CA GLU A 37 12.06 14.13 1.03
C GLU A 37 13.40 14.16 1.76
N THR A 38 14.01 13.00 1.95
CA THR A 38 15.22 12.89 2.79
C THR A 38 16.44 12.35 2.05
N HIS A 39 16.27 11.89 0.81
CA HIS A 39 17.29 11.18 0.05
C HIS A 39 17.79 9.90 0.76
N ARG A 40 16.93 9.34 1.63
CA ARG A 40 17.23 8.11 2.41
C ARG A 40 16.03 7.17 2.38
N PRO A 41 16.25 5.88 2.22
CA PRO A 41 15.18 4.90 2.33
C PRO A 41 14.63 4.86 3.76
N LEU A 42 13.35 4.56 3.90
CA LEU A 42 12.68 4.39 5.19
C LEU A 42 13.17 3.11 5.91
N PHE A 43 13.55 2.10 5.14
CA PHE A 43 14.07 0.82 5.58
C PHE A 43 15.06 0.24 4.56
N PRO A 44 15.94 -0.72 4.95
CA PRO A 44 16.99 -1.24 4.07
C PRO A 44 16.51 -2.23 3.01
N GLU A 45 15.30 -2.81 3.18
CA GLU A 45 14.79 -3.82 2.28
C GLU A 45 14.38 -3.22 0.94
N THR A 46 14.63 -3.99 -0.13
CA THR A 46 14.34 -3.59 -1.51
C THR A 46 13.01 -4.15 -1.99
N PHE A 47 12.52 -3.58 -3.10
CA PHE A 47 11.34 -4.07 -3.82
C PHE A 47 11.75 -4.73 -5.13
N GLN A 48 11.01 -5.78 -5.51
CA GLN A 48 11.10 -6.45 -6.79
C GLN A 48 9.87 -6.13 -7.65
N ALA A 49 10.05 -6.10 -8.96
CA ALA A 49 9.01 -5.76 -9.93
C ALA A 49 8.15 -7.00 -10.31
N TRP A 50 7.36 -7.49 -9.37
CA TRP A 50 6.47 -8.64 -9.62
C TRP A 50 5.29 -8.27 -10.51
N VAL A 51 4.58 -9.29 -11.03
CA VAL A 51 3.42 -9.13 -11.94
C VAL A 51 2.38 -8.15 -11.38
N ASN A 52 2.08 -8.22 -10.09
CA ASN A 52 1.09 -7.35 -9.45
C ASN A 52 1.69 -6.09 -8.81
N GLY A 53 2.82 -5.61 -9.35
CA GLY A 53 3.49 -4.39 -8.90
C GLY A 53 4.62 -4.65 -7.90
N PRO A 54 5.20 -3.61 -7.29
CA PRO A 54 6.30 -3.70 -6.34
C PRO A 54 6.01 -4.61 -5.14
N VAL A 55 6.94 -5.52 -4.83
CA VAL A 55 6.84 -6.46 -3.69
C VAL A 55 8.18 -6.54 -2.98
N SER A 56 8.21 -6.34 -1.67
CA SER A 56 9.34 -6.69 -0.84
C SER A 56 9.29 -8.17 -0.49
N LEU A 57 10.36 -8.88 -0.79
CA LEU A 57 10.47 -10.31 -0.54
C LEU A 57 10.45 -10.64 0.95
N GLU A 58 11.06 -9.78 1.81
CA GLU A 58 11.05 -9.99 3.25
C GLU A 58 9.62 -9.89 3.82
N LEU A 59 8.88 -8.87 3.44
CA LEU A 59 7.49 -8.73 3.84
C LEU A 59 6.61 -9.87 3.27
N TYR A 60 6.85 -10.28 2.00
CA TYR A 60 6.13 -11.39 1.38
C TYR A 60 6.31 -12.70 2.15
N ARG A 61 7.52 -13.02 2.62
CA ARG A 61 7.79 -14.24 3.42
C ARG A 61 6.93 -14.31 4.67
N ARG A 62 6.58 -13.17 5.28
CA ARG A 62 5.76 -13.09 6.50
C ARG A 62 4.28 -13.33 6.26
N HIS A 63 3.78 -12.97 5.08
CA HIS A 63 2.35 -13.12 4.78
C HIS A 63 2.05 -14.17 3.69
N ARG A 64 3.05 -14.89 3.23
CA ARG A 64 2.88 -15.91 2.17
C ARG A 64 1.73 -16.86 2.47
N GLY A 65 0.87 -17.09 1.47
CA GLY A 65 -0.31 -17.96 1.59
C GLY A 65 -1.53 -17.30 2.25
N ARG A 66 -1.45 -16.00 2.62
CA ARG A 66 -2.58 -15.23 3.13
C ARG A 66 -3.00 -14.19 2.10
N LEU A 67 -4.30 -13.92 2.04
CA LEU A 67 -4.87 -12.85 1.19
C LEU A 67 -5.14 -11.59 1.99
N ILE A 68 -5.57 -11.75 3.24
CA ILE A 68 -5.88 -10.68 4.18
C ILE A 68 -5.02 -10.87 5.43
N ILE A 69 -4.57 -9.76 5.99
CA ILE A 69 -3.66 -9.73 7.12
C ILE A 69 -4.01 -8.56 8.05
N GLY A 70 -3.83 -8.74 9.34
CA GLY A 70 -4.04 -7.71 10.36
C GLY A 70 -2.87 -7.58 11.32
N SER A 71 -2.93 -6.62 12.22
CA SER A 71 -1.91 -6.37 13.24
C SER A 71 -1.57 -7.64 14.04
N GLY A 72 -0.30 -7.80 14.40
CA GLY A 72 0.25 -8.98 15.07
C GLY A 72 0.48 -10.19 14.17
N SER A 73 0.07 -10.12 12.89
CA SER A 73 0.22 -11.26 11.96
C SER A 73 1.59 -11.36 11.30
N ILE A 74 2.32 -10.24 11.21
CA ILE A 74 3.65 -10.17 10.56
C ILE A 74 4.74 -10.60 11.52
N ALA A 75 4.64 -10.18 12.76
CA ALA A 75 5.60 -10.46 13.80
C ALA A 75 4.91 -11.18 14.97
N PRO A 76 4.86 -12.53 14.96
CA PRO A 76 4.31 -13.29 16.09
C PRO A 76 5.10 -13.08 17.38
N ASN A 77 6.31 -12.54 17.30
CA ASN A 77 7.11 -12.13 18.45
C ASN A 77 7.26 -10.60 18.45
N PRO A 78 6.66 -9.88 19.43
CA PRO A 78 6.74 -8.42 19.52
C PRO A 78 8.17 -7.88 19.69
N LYS A 79 9.16 -8.74 19.98
CA LYS A 79 10.58 -8.36 20.02
C LYS A 79 11.20 -8.16 18.64
N ILE A 80 10.53 -8.58 17.57
CA ILE A 80 11.02 -8.45 16.19
C ILE A 80 10.68 -7.07 15.61
N VAL A 81 9.58 -6.46 16.06
CA VAL A 81 9.11 -5.15 15.60
C VAL A 81 9.53 -4.07 16.59
N GLN A 82 10.16 -3.02 16.09
CA GLN A 82 10.54 -1.87 16.88
C GLN A 82 9.57 -0.69 16.61
N PRO A 83 9.25 0.12 17.61
CA PRO A 83 8.43 1.31 17.39
C PRO A 83 9.14 2.28 16.44
N LEU A 84 8.40 2.76 15.43
CA LEU A 84 8.88 3.80 14.53
C LEU A 84 9.09 5.11 15.30
N SER A 85 10.13 5.86 14.95
CA SER A 85 10.30 7.24 15.38
C SER A 85 9.16 8.12 14.87
N ALA A 86 8.96 9.29 15.46
CA ALA A 86 7.94 10.24 15.01
C ALA A 86 8.12 10.64 13.53
N HIS A 87 9.37 10.78 13.09
CA HIS A 87 9.69 11.11 11.71
C HIS A 87 9.35 9.98 10.75
N GLU A 88 9.73 8.73 11.07
CA GLU A 88 9.38 7.56 10.26
C GLU A 88 7.86 7.36 10.16
N ARG A 89 7.13 7.54 11.28
CA ARG A 89 5.66 7.49 11.29
C ARG A 89 5.04 8.53 10.37
N SER A 90 5.61 9.74 10.29
CA SER A 90 5.04 10.80 9.45
C SER A 90 4.94 10.42 7.97
N PHE A 91 5.89 9.66 7.44
CA PHE A 91 5.83 9.17 6.05
C PHE A 91 4.68 8.16 5.86
N VAL A 92 4.52 7.24 6.82
CA VAL A 92 3.44 6.26 6.77
C VAL A 92 2.07 6.94 6.93
N ASP A 93 1.92 7.83 7.91
CA ASP A 93 0.66 8.52 8.18
C ASP A 93 0.21 9.35 6.96
N ARG A 94 1.14 10.03 6.29
CA ARG A 94 0.85 10.80 5.07
C ARG A 94 0.48 9.89 3.90
N THR A 95 1.17 8.77 3.75
CA THR A 95 0.82 7.77 2.74
C THR A 95 -0.58 7.21 2.99
N LEU A 96 -0.91 6.89 4.24
CA LEU A 96 -2.24 6.41 4.61
C LEU A 96 -3.32 7.47 4.44
N HIS A 97 -3.01 8.74 4.74
CA HIS A 97 -3.95 9.84 4.53
C HIS A 97 -4.38 9.98 3.07
N VAL A 98 -3.44 9.79 2.13
CA VAL A 98 -3.69 9.98 0.69
C VAL A 98 -4.15 8.69 0.01
N LEU A 99 -3.52 7.56 0.33
CA LEU A 99 -3.71 6.29 -0.37
C LEU A 99 -4.43 5.22 0.46
N GLY A 100 -4.74 5.50 1.72
CA GLY A 100 -5.33 4.52 2.63
C GLY A 100 -6.72 4.02 2.20
N ASP A 101 -7.50 4.82 1.48
CA ASP A 101 -8.82 4.44 0.98
C ASP A 101 -8.76 3.63 -0.34
N TYR A 102 -7.59 3.55 -0.98
CA TYR A 102 -7.41 2.76 -2.20
C TYR A 102 -7.35 1.28 -1.88
N GLU A 103 -8.01 0.46 -2.68
CA GLU A 103 -7.90 -0.99 -2.59
C GLU A 103 -6.60 -1.51 -3.23
N GLY A 104 -6.21 -2.76 -2.90
CA GLY A 104 -4.95 -3.33 -3.36
C GLY A 104 -4.79 -3.37 -4.88
N ASP A 105 -5.88 -3.64 -5.62
CA ASP A 105 -5.91 -3.64 -7.07
C ASP A 105 -5.81 -2.23 -7.67
N GLN A 106 -6.37 -1.22 -7.00
CA GLN A 106 -6.23 0.19 -7.40
C GLN A 106 -4.79 0.66 -7.24
N LEU A 107 -4.15 0.33 -6.10
CA LEU A 107 -2.73 0.62 -5.87
C LEU A 107 -1.81 -0.15 -6.81
N SER A 108 -2.20 -1.38 -7.19
CA SER A 108 -1.48 -2.17 -8.19
C SER A 108 -1.54 -1.46 -9.55
N ARG A 109 -2.71 -1.06 -10.01
CA ARG A 109 -2.86 -0.30 -11.28
C ARG A 109 -2.09 1.03 -11.24
N LEU A 110 -2.10 1.74 -10.12
CA LEU A 110 -1.34 2.97 -9.96
C LEU A 110 0.15 2.69 -10.20
N SER A 111 0.73 1.71 -9.50
CA SER A 111 2.15 1.37 -9.62
C SER A 111 2.53 0.83 -11.00
N HIS A 112 1.60 0.22 -11.74
CA HIS A 112 1.85 -0.25 -13.11
C HIS A 112 1.97 0.89 -14.12
N GLY A 113 1.33 2.02 -13.87
CA GLY A 113 1.47 3.24 -14.66
C GLY A 113 2.74 4.05 -14.37
N GLU A 114 3.60 3.58 -13.46
CA GLU A 114 4.76 4.32 -12.97
C GLU A 114 6.08 3.69 -13.41
N ALA A 115 7.00 4.52 -13.93
CA ALA A 115 8.27 4.09 -14.52
C ALA A 115 9.13 3.20 -13.61
N PRO A 116 9.24 3.40 -12.28
CA PRO A 116 10.10 2.54 -11.46
C PRO A 116 9.77 1.06 -11.57
N TRP A 117 8.50 0.71 -11.66
CA TRP A 117 8.08 -0.67 -11.84
C TRP A 117 8.19 -1.13 -13.30
N SER A 118 7.69 -0.33 -14.25
CA SER A 118 7.69 -0.71 -15.66
C SER A 118 9.09 -0.85 -16.24
N ASP A 119 10.00 0.06 -15.87
CA ASP A 119 11.39 0.04 -16.34
C ASP A 119 12.17 -1.15 -15.75
N ALA A 120 11.94 -1.47 -14.47
CA ALA A 120 12.56 -2.65 -13.87
C ALA A 120 12.07 -3.96 -14.50
N ARG A 121 10.90 -3.97 -15.15
CA ARG A 121 10.37 -5.14 -15.86
C ARG A 121 10.81 -5.24 -17.34
N GLN A 122 11.61 -4.30 -17.83
CA GLN A 122 12.11 -4.40 -19.21
C GLN A 122 12.82 -5.75 -19.44
N GLY A 123 12.35 -6.48 -20.43
CA GLY A 123 12.82 -7.85 -20.72
C GLY A 123 12.05 -8.99 -20.05
N CYS A 124 11.09 -8.69 -19.18
CA CYS A 124 10.12 -9.67 -18.66
C CYS A 124 8.80 -9.51 -19.43
N GLY A 125 8.13 -10.61 -19.79
CA GLY A 125 6.78 -10.57 -20.33
C GLY A 125 5.76 -10.09 -19.29
N ASP A 126 4.58 -9.65 -19.75
CA ASP A 126 3.54 -9.06 -18.86
C ASP A 126 3.12 -9.98 -17.72
N SER A 127 3.02 -11.29 -18.00
CA SER A 127 2.63 -12.31 -17.03
C SER A 127 3.81 -13.08 -16.44
N ASP A 128 5.04 -12.76 -16.83
CA ASP A 128 6.21 -13.49 -16.38
C ASP A 128 6.60 -13.12 -14.94
N ARG A 129 7.13 -14.10 -14.22
CA ARG A 129 7.78 -13.84 -12.95
C ARG A 129 9.01 -12.97 -13.19
N CYS A 130 9.00 -11.78 -12.66
CA CYS A 130 10.14 -10.88 -12.71
C CYS A 130 10.61 -10.62 -11.27
N SER A 131 11.88 -10.90 -11.01
CA SER A 131 12.51 -10.64 -9.71
C SER A 131 13.51 -9.46 -9.76
N ALA A 132 13.45 -8.67 -10.84
CA ALA A 132 14.29 -7.50 -10.99
C ALA A 132 14.04 -6.52 -9.84
N VAL A 133 15.12 -6.02 -9.26
CA VAL A 133 15.07 -5.07 -8.16
C VAL A 133 14.74 -3.69 -8.69
N ILE A 134 13.79 -3.03 -8.05
CA ILE A 134 13.50 -1.61 -8.28
C ILE A 134 14.47 -0.83 -7.40
N SER A 135 15.40 -0.09 -8.01
CA SER A 135 16.40 0.64 -7.24
C SER A 135 15.82 1.87 -6.55
N ASN A 136 16.44 2.25 -5.43
CA ASN A 136 16.03 3.48 -4.72
C ASN A 136 16.24 4.73 -5.56
N GLU A 137 17.28 4.75 -6.41
CA GLU A 137 17.56 5.85 -7.34
C GLU A 137 16.46 6.00 -8.39
N ALA A 138 15.95 4.88 -8.92
CA ALA A 138 14.84 4.90 -9.87
C ALA A 138 13.55 5.40 -9.20
N ILE A 139 13.27 4.96 -7.97
CA ILE A 139 12.12 5.41 -7.18
C ILE A 139 12.21 6.91 -6.92
N GLU A 140 13.32 7.36 -6.36
CA GLU A 140 13.56 8.76 -6.01
C GLU A 140 13.49 9.67 -7.25
N GLY A 141 14.24 9.34 -8.31
CA GLY A 141 14.29 10.12 -9.53
C GLY A 141 12.93 10.29 -10.20
N PHE A 142 12.11 9.25 -10.21
CA PHE A 142 10.77 9.31 -10.78
C PHE A 142 9.84 10.21 -9.96
N TYR A 143 9.69 9.94 -8.65
CA TYR A 143 8.74 10.68 -7.82
C TYR A 143 9.19 12.11 -7.50
N ALA A 144 10.49 12.37 -7.40
CA ALA A 144 11.03 13.73 -7.23
C ALA A 144 10.76 14.62 -8.45
N SER A 145 10.66 14.02 -9.66
CA SER A 145 10.34 14.77 -10.87
C SER A 145 8.92 15.35 -10.89
N ARG A 146 8.02 14.88 -10.00
CA ARG A 146 6.59 15.25 -9.93
C ARG A 146 5.84 15.12 -11.26
N ARG A 147 6.32 14.25 -12.15
CA ARG A 147 5.71 13.98 -13.46
C ARG A 147 4.74 12.78 -13.42
N CYS A 148 4.32 12.36 -12.23
CA CYS A 148 3.38 11.27 -12.04
C CYS A 148 2.01 11.81 -11.61
N ASP A 149 0.95 11.11 -12.01
CA ASP A 149 -0.43 11.40 -11.58
C ASP A 149 -0.74 10.83 -10.17
N ASN A 150 0.30 10.41 -9.43
CA ASN A 150 0.14 9.85 -8.10
C ASN A 150 -0.16 10.97 -7.10
N PRO A 151 -1.34 10.94 -6.44
CA PRO A 151 -1.77 12.01 -5.56
C PRO A 151 -0.84 12.24 -4.36
N LEU A 152 -0.03 11.25 -3.98
CA LEU A 152 0.92 11.36 -2.88
C LEU A 152 2.07 12.34 -3.21
N PHE A 153 2.42 12.48 -4.50
CA PHE A 153 3.55 13.29 -4.98
C PHE A 153 3.13 14.56 -5.72
N LEU A 154 1.84 14.75 -5.98
CA LEU A 154 1.31 16.01 -6.50
C LEU A 154 1.48 17.09 -5.43
N GLY A 155 2.30 18.06 -5.69
CA GLY A 155 2.86 19.06 -4.78
C GLY A 155 1.95 19.63 -3.69
N GLY A 156 2.53 19.86 -2.53
CA GLY A 156 1.91 20.26 -1.27
C GLY A 156 1.22 21.63 -1.19
N GLY A 157 0.90 22.28 -2.32
CA GLY A 157 0.18 23.56 -2.36
C GLY A 157 -1.27 23.45 -2.85
N GLU A 158 -1.61 22.44 -3.65
CA GLU A 158 -2.96 22.29 -4.21
C GLU A 158 -3.72 21.04 -3.73
N LEU A 159 -3.10 20.22 -2.89
CA LEU A 159 -3.71 18.97 -2.40
C LEU A 159 -4.96 19.19 -1.55
N ASN A 160 -5.11 20.36 -0.91
CA ASN A 160 -6.23 20.61 -0.01
C ASN A 160 -7.58 20.86 -0.71
N SER A 161 -7.61 21.35 -1.97
CA SER A 161 -8.89 21.64 -2.60
C SER A 161 -9.45 20.47 -3.42
N ARG A 162 -8.65 19.82 -4.26
CA ARG A 162 -9.15 18.77 -5.15
C ARG A 162 -9.34 17.40 -4.49
N VAL A 163 -8.49 17.06 -3.51
CA VAL A 163 -8.64 15.80 -2.76
C VAL A 163 -9.77 15.93 -1.75
N THR A 164 -9.90 17.10 -1.09
CA THR A 164 -11.00 17.39 -0.18
C THR A 164 -12.35 17.42 -0.93
N GLU A 165 -12.40 17.94 -2.14
CA GLU A 165 -13.61 17.93 -2.98
C GLU A 165 -14.02 16.51 -3.39
N ARG A 166 -13.06 15.65 -3.79
CA ARG A 166 -13.35 14.24 -4.13
C ARG A 166 -13.75 13.41 -2.91
N LEU A 167 -13.18 13.68 -1.74
CA LEU A 167 -13.55 13.01 -0.49
C LEU A 167 -14.89 13.50 0.05
N SER A 168 -15.21 14.79 -0.11
CA SER A 168 -16.54 15.35 0.21
C SER A 168 -17.62 14.79 -0.70
N ALA A 169 -17.36 14.65 -2.01
CA ALA A 169 -18.29 14.05 -2.97
C ALA A 169 -18.59 12.57 -2.64
N LYS A 170 -17.61 11.80 -2.15
CA LYS A 170 -17.84 10.41 -1.72
C LYS A 170 -18.64 10.30 -0.42
N ARG A 171 -18.51 11.24 0.53
CA ARG A 171 -19.31 11.24 1.77
C ARG A 171 -20.77 11.59 1.51
N SER A 172 -21.09 12.36 0.48
CA SER A 172 -22.47 12.71 0.10
C SER A 172 -23.24 11.55 -0.55
N ILE A 173 -22.57 10.52 -1.05
CA ILE A 173 -23.22 9.37 -1.70
C ILE A 173 -23.61 8.28 -0.68
N THR A 174 -23.00 8.26 0.51
CA THR A 174 -23.29 7.24 1.55
C THR A 174 -24.43 7.60 2.49
N SER A 175 -25.04 8.78 2.39
CA SER A 175 -26.16 9.21 3.24
C SER A 175 -27.56 9.01 2.66
N HIS A 176 -27.70 8.25 1.56
CA HIS A 176 -29.02 8.00 0.96
C HIS A 176 -29.22 6.53 0.58
N VAL A 177 -29.12 5.64 1.56
CA VAL A 177 -29.63 4.26 1.44
C VAL A 177 -30.41 3.90 2.70
N ASP A 178 -31.44 4.67 3.00
CA ASP A 178 -32.55 4.22 3.83
C ASP A 178 -33.65 3.69 2.92
N GLY A 179 -33.88 2.38 2.93
CA GLY A 179 -35.06 1.81 2.33
C GLY A 179 -34.86 0.63 1.37
N LEU A 180 -34.10 -0.40 1.76
CA LEU A 180 -34.26 -1.71 1.14
C LEU A 180 -34.66 -2.77 2.20
N PRO A 181 -35.72 -3.57 1.95
CA PRO A 181 -36.20 -4.55 2.91
C PRO A 181 -35.20 -5.71 3.04
N CYS A 182 -34.98 -6.14 4.30
CA CYS A 182 -34.20 -7.32 4.64
C CYS A 182 -34.67 -8.54 3.82
N VAL A 183 -33.84 -9.00 2.92
CA VAL A 183 -34.01 -10.31 2.28
C VAL A 183 -33.53 -11.36 3.25
N ARG A 184 -34.52 -12.07 3.84
CA ARG A 184 -34.34 -13.23 4.74
C ARG A 184 -33.80 -14.39 3.91
N TRP A 185 -32.57 -14.84 4.15
CA TRP A 185 -32.06 -16.09 3.59
C TRP A 185 -32.80 -17.29 4.22
N PRO A 186 -33.28 -18.27 3.44
CA PRO A 186 -33.86 -19.47 4.00
C PRO A 186 -32.79 -20.34 4.66
N ALA A 187 -33.09 -20.78 5.86
CA ALA A 187 -32.30 -21.77 6.60
C ALA A 187 -32.28 -23.08 5.81
N VAL A 188 -31.07 -23.54 5.44
CA VAL A 188 -30.91 -24.91 4.94
C VAL A 188 -30.96 -25.84 6.12
N CYS A 189 -32.11 -26.53 6.20
CA CYS A 189 -32.40 -27.62 7.14
C CYS A 189 -31.43 -28.78 6.85
N GLY A 190 -30.76 -29.26 7.88
CA GLY A 190 -30.00 -30.49 7.83
C GLY A 190 -30.89 -31.74 7.69
N SER A 191 -30.28 -32.80 7.19
CA SER A 191 -30.58 -34.18 7.67
C SER A 191 -29.69 -35.19 6.95
N GLN A 192 -28.97 -35.93 7.76
CA GLN A 192 -28.82 -37.39 7.75
C GLN A 192 -28.42 -38.08 6.41
N ILE A 193 -27.30 -38.69 6.34
CA ILE A 193 -26.96 -40.03 6.84
C ILE A 193 -25.42 -40.09 6.94
#